data_c9fc89ebfdd2c300cd36e4185b3bf4e8
#
_entry.id   c9fc89ebfdd2c300cd36e4185b3bf4e8
#
_cell.length_a   1.000
_cell.length_b   1.000
_cell.length_c   1.000
_cell.angle_alpha   90.00
_cell.angle_beta   90.00
_cell.angle_gamma   90.00
#
_symmetry.space_group_name_H-M   'P 1'
#
loop_
_entity.id
_entity.type
_entity.pdbx_description
1 polymer ?
#
loop_
_entity_poly.entity_id
_entity_poly.type
_entity_poly.pdbx_seq_one_letter_code
_entity_poly.pdbx_strand_id
1 'polypeptide(L)'
;KIATDTQRLKSLTVNSIAFMSNDQNSYEEDHNKFLLEQISRAKFEFEYIVDATQSIAKTFDAQCTPEFYYFNNDKKLKYRGRLDSNGKDSSMGKPELYSAVEEVIAKGYCSSQQYPSMGCSIKWKN
;
A
#
# COMPACT_ATOMS: atom_id res chain seq x y z
N LYS A 1 -0.60 -11.77 -0.69
CA LYS A 1 0.63 -11.20 -0.12
C LYS A 1 0.39 -9.96 0.73
N ILE A 2 -0.39 -8.99 0.23
CA ILE A 2 -0.73 -7.79 1.01
C ILE A 2 -1.46 -8.18 2.32
N ALA A 3 -2.44 -9.08 2.25
CA ALA A 3 -3.16 -9.52 3.43
C ALA A 3 -2.22 -10.18 4.45
N THR A 4 -1.30 -11.03 4.01
CA THR A 4 -0.33 -11.69 4.87
C THR A 4 0.61 -10.68 5.52
N ASP A 5 1.15 -9.75 4.73
CA ASP A 5 2.11 -8.77 5.23
C ASP A 5 1.45 -7.79 6.20
N THR A 6 0.20 -7.37 5.95
CA THR A 6 -0.52 -6.49 6.87
C THR A 6 -0.86 -7.18 8.19
N GLN A 7 -1.15 -8.48 8.17
CA GLN A 7 -1.34 -9.26 9.39
C GLN A 7 -0.05 -9.35 10.20
N ARG A 8 1.08 -9.56 9.53
CA ARG A 8 2.40 -9.57 10.19
C ARG A 8 2.72 -8.20 10.79
N LEU A 9 2.42 -7.12 10.07
CA LEU A 9 2.60 -5.76 10.59
C LEU A 9 1.72 -5.49 11.80
N LYS A 10 0.50 -6.01 11.83
CA LYS A 10 -0.40 -5.88 12.97
C LYS A 10 0.19 -6.52 14.23
N SER A 11 0.94 -7.61 14.08
CA SER A 11 1.63 -8.23 15.23
C SER A 11 2.74 -7.34 15.80
N LEU A 12 3.20 -6.34 15.03
CA LEU A 12 4.13 -5.29 15.47
C LEU A 12 3.39 -4.03 15.94
N THR A 13 2.08 -4.11 16.13
CA THR A 13 1.18 -2.99 16.46
C THR A 13 1.11 -1.91 15.38
N VAL A 14 1.34 -2.30 14.12
CA VAL A 14 1.23 -1.40 12.96
C VAL A 14 -0.09 -1.69 12.24
N ASN A 15 -0.98 -0.71 12.23
CA ASN A 15 -2.26 -0.80 11.54
C ASN A 15 -2.12 -0.34 10.09
N SER A 16 -3.00 -0.85 9.25
CA SER A 16 -2.99 -0.56 7.82
C SER A 16 -4.31 0.04 7.39
N ILE A 17 -4.25 0.92 6.39
CA ILE A 17 -5.42 1.47 5.72
C ILE A 17 -5.09 1.57 4.24
N ALA A 18 -6.04 1.24 3.38
CA ALA A 18 -5.86 1.31 1.94
C ALA A 18 -6.82 2.30 1.30
N PHE A 19 -6.35 2.97 0.27
CA PHE A 19 -7.16 3.91 -0.50
C PHE A 19 -7.20 3.49 -1.95
N MET A 20 -8.41 3.43 -2.52
CA MET A 20 -8.61 3.21 -3.95
C MET A 20 -8.87 4.56 -4.60
N SER A 21 -7.91 5.03 -5.42
CA SER A 21 -7.93 6.37 -5.99
C SER A 21 -8.07 6.39 -7.52
N ASN A 22 -8.24 5.25 -8.18
CA ASN A 22 -8.47 5.20 -9.62
C ASN A 22 -9.86 5.72 -9.98
N ASP A 23 -10.02 6.24 -11.20
CA ASP A 23 -11.32 6.67 -11.71
C ASP A 23 -12.22 5.46 -11.93
N GLN A 24 -13.17 5.24 -11.02
CA GLN A 24 -14.09 4.10 -11.08
C GLN A 24 -15.09 4.18 -12.22
N ASN A 25 -15.36 5.38 -12.72
CA ASN A 25 -16.32 5.57 -13.81
C ASN A 25 -15.78 5.11 -15.16
N SER A 26 -14.47 5.20 -15.34
CA SER A 26 -13.80 4.83 -16.58
C SER A 26 -13.23 3.42 -16.57
N TYR A 27 -13.08 2.79 -15.39
CA TYR A 27 -12.42 1.50 -15.23
C TYR A 27 -13.28 0.57 -14.38
N GLU A 28 -13.89 -0.41 -15.04
CA GLU A 28 -14.84 -1.33 -14.42
C GLU A 28 -14.24 -2.10 -13.25
N GLU A 29 -12.97 -2.53 -13.37
CA GLU A 29 -12.29 -3.30 -12.31
C GLU A 29 -12.12 -2.53 -11.01
N ASP A 30 -12.23 -1.20 -11.06
CA ASP A 30 -12.10 -0.34 -9.88
C ASP A 30 -13.46 0.08 -9.30
N HIS A 31 -14.56 -0.40 -9.88
CA HIS A 31 -15.91 -0.10 -9.38
C HIS A 31 -16.14 -0.76 -8.03
N ASN A 32 -16.97 -0.12 -7.18
CA ASN A 32 -17.21 -0.57 -5.80
C ASN A 32 -17.59 -2.04 -5.69
N LYS A 33 -18.41 -2.54 -6.62
CA LYS A 33 -18.80 -3.95 -6.63
C LYS A 33 -17.61 -4.87 -6.75
N PHE A 34 -16.70 -4.57 -7.67
CA PHE A 34 -15.49 -5.38 -7.88
C PHE A 34 -14.50 -5.22 -6.74
N LEU A 35 -14.40 -4.03 -6.14
CA LEU A 35 -13.56 -3.82 -4.95
C LEU A 35 -14.02 -4.67 -3.79
N LEU A 36 -15.33 -4.72 -3.52
CA LEU A 36 -15.86 -5.55 -2.43
C LEU A 36 -15.57 -7.02 -2.66
N GLU A 37 -15.68 -7.49 -3.90
CA GLU A 37 -15.33 -8.87 -4.24
C GLU A 37 -13.84 -9.14 -4.01
N GLN A 38 -12.96 -8.22 -4.39
CA GLN A 38 -11.52 -8.36 -4.18
C GLN A 38 -11.16 -8.39 -2.70
N ILE A 39 -11.75 -7.51 -1.90
CA ILE A 39 -11.53 -7.46 -0.45
C ILE A 39 -11.92 -8.80 0.20
N SER A 40 -13.09 -9.31 -0.16
CA SER A 40 -13.58 -10.59 0.35
C SER A 40 -12.66 -11.75 -0.06
N ARG A 41 -12.26 -11.77 -1.33
CA ARG A 41 -11.41 -12.83 -1.88
C ARG A 41 -10.00 -12.81 -1.30
N ALA A 42 -9.43 -11.62 -1.11
CA ALA A 42 -8.09 -11.45 -0.57
C ALA A 42 -8.02 -11.52 0.95
N LYS A 43 -9.18 -11.54 1.63
CA LYS A 43 -9.29 -11.60 3.09
C LYS A 43 -8.58 -10.45 3.80
N PHE A 44 -8.73 -9.24 3.27
CA PHE A 44 -8.18 -8.05 3.90
C PHE A 44 -8.90 -7.77 5.23
N GLU A 45 -8.12 -7.55 6.27
CA GLU A 45 -8.62 -7.23 7.62
C GLU A 45 -8.43 -5.76 7.96
N PHE A 46 -7.97 -4.95 7.03
CA PHE A 46 -7.78 -3.51 7.21
C PHE A 46 -8.87 -2.72 6.49
N GLU A 47 -9.01 -1.46 6.90
CA GLU A 47 -9.97 -0.55 6.30
C GLU A 47 -9.58 -0.20 4.85
N TYR A 48 -10.57 -0.18 3.96
CA TYR A 48 -10.38 0.11 2.54
C TYR A 48 -11.31 1.24 2.15
N ILE A 49 -10.76 2.39 1.80
CA ILE A 49 -11.52 3.62 1.54
C ILE A 49 -11.43 3.99 0.06
N VAL A 50 -12.58 4.38 -0.53
CA VAL A 50 -12.61 4.91 -1.89
C VAL A 50 -12.27 6.40 -1.84
N ASP A 51 -11.17 6.78 -2.47
CA ASP A 51 -10.72 8.18 -2.61
C ASP A 51 -11.35 8.77 -3.88
N ALA A 52 -12.66 9.03 -3.84
CA ALA A 52 -13.45 9.38 -5.02
C ALA A 52 -12.98 10.68 -5.71
N THR A 53 -12.53 11.65 -4.94
CA THR A 53 -12.02 12.93 -5.48
C THR A 53 -10.56 12.83 -5.91
N GLN A 54 -9.89 11.75 -5.56
CA GLN A 54 -8.46 11.54 -5.79
C GLN A 54 -7.56 12.52 -5.03
N SER A 55 -8.12 13.23 -4.05
CA SER A 55 -7.37 14.23 -3.27
C SER A 55 -6.31 13.58 -2.38
N ILE A 56 -6.57 12.39 -1.85
CA ILE A 56 -5.62 11.66 -1.00
C ILE A 56 -4.40 11.26 -1.82
N ALA A 57 -4.61 10.66 -2.99
CA ALA A 57 -3.51 10.28 -3.87
C ALA A 57 -2.66 11.49 -4.28
N LYS A 58 -3.30 12.62 -4.57
CA LYS A 58 -2.60 13.86 -4.93
C LYS A 58 -1.79 14.42 -3.77
N THR A 59 -2.36 14.38 -2.56
CA THR A 59 -1.67 14.85 -1.34
C THR A 59 -0.41 14.04 -1.07
N PHE A 60 -0.47 12.72 -1.27
CA PHE A 60 0.69 11.84 -1.09
C PHE A 60 1.63 11.80 -2.30
N ASP A 61 1.30 12.51 -3.37
CA ASP A 61 2.07 12.48 -4.62
C ASP A 61 2.21 11.05 -5.17
N ALA A 62 1.14 10.27 -5.07
CA ALA A 62 1.15 8.88 -5.53
C ALA A 62 1.25 8.82 -7.05
N GLN A 63 2.07 7.92 -7.55
CA GLN A 63 2.35 7.78 -8.99
C GLN A 63 1.78 6.50 -9.59
N CYS A 64 1.63 5.48 -8.78
CA CYS A 64 1.18 4.16 -9.26
C CYS A 64 0.40 3.43 -8.18
N THR A 65 -0.22 2.32 -8.57
CA THR A 65 -0.95 1.43 -7.67
C THR A 65 -0.43 0.00 -7.85
N PRO A 66 -0.15 -0.73 -6.77
CA PRO A 66 -0.13 -0.24 -5.39
C PRO A 66 1.13 0.56 -5.09
N GLU A 67 1.04 1.49 -4.18
CA GLU A 67 2.17 2.22 -3.63
C GLU A 67 2.01 2.25 -2.12
N PHE A 68 3.09 2.06 -1.37
CA PHE A 68 3.04 1.87 0.07
C PHE A 68 3.76 2.98 0.80
N TYR A 69 3.17 3.43 1.90
CA TYR A 69 3.69 4.48 2.77
C TYR A 69 3.62 4.00 4.21
N TYR A 70 4.72 4.15 4.94
CA TYR A 70 4.75 3.84 6.36
C TYR A 70 5.08 5.09 7.18
N PHE A 71 4.22 5.39 8.15
CA PHE A 71 4.40 6.48 9.09
C PHE A 71 4.63 5.92 10.48
N ASN A 72 5.59 6.49 11.22
CA ASN A 72 5.84 6.06 12.60
C ASN A 72 4.79 6.66 13.56
N ASN A 73 4.97 6.42 14.87
CA ASN A 73 4.05 6.92 15.90
C ASN A 73 4.00 8.45 15.96
N ASP A 74 5.05 9.14 15.52
CA ASP A 74 5.09 10.60 15.44
C ASP A 74 4.50 11.13 14.15
N LYS A 75 3.86 10.26 13.35
CA LYS A 75 3.24 10.57 12.06
C LYS A 75 4.24 11.10 11.03
N LYS A 76 5.49 10.65 11.12
CA LYS A 76 6.53 10.98 10.15
C LYS A 76 6.68 9.85 9.15
N LEU A 77 6.75 10.21 7.85
CA LEU A 77 6.95 9.25 6.78
C LEU A 77 8.35 8.64 6.88
N LYS A 78 8.41 7.32 7.04
CA LYS A 78 9.67 6.57 7.20
C LYS A 78 9.96 5.64 6.04
N TYR A 79 8.94 5.25 5.27
CA TYR A 79 9.12 4.39 4.11
C TYR A 79 8.10 4.77 3.04
N ARG A 80 8.55 4.82 1.80
CA ARG A 80 7.70 4.97 0.61
C ARG A 80 8.26 4.07 -0.48
N GLY A 81 7.42 3.21 -1.05
CA GLY A 81 7.87 2.36 -2.13
C GLY A 81 7.00 1.15 -2.34
N ARG A 82 7.62 0.07 -2.77
CA ARG A 82 6.96 -1.17 -3.12
C ARG A 82 6.84 -2.11 -1.91
N LEU A 83 5.97 -3.12 -2.06
CA LEU A 83 5.77 -4.11 -1.00
C LEU A 83 6.99 -5.01 -0.85
N ASP A 84 7.48 -5.53 -1.97
CA ASP A 84 8.65 -6.40 -2.00
C ASP A 84 9.43 -6.23 -3.31
N SER A 85 10.55 -6.94 -3.42
CA SER A 85 11.46 -6.81 -4.56
C SER A 85 11.00 -7.55 -5.81
N ASN A 86 9.94 -8.35 -5.74
CA ASN A 86 9.42 -9.09 -6.89
C ASN A 86 7.93 -8.80 -7.08
N GLY A 87 7.60 -7.94 -8.04
CA GLY A 87 6.23 -7.54 -8.31
C GLY A 87 5.36 -8.63 -8.94
N LYS A 88 5.96 -9.70 -9.48
CA LYS A 88 5.22 -10.79 -10.13
C LYS A 88 5.01 -11.97 -9.21
N ASP A 89 6.01 -12.36 -8.45
CA ASP A 89 5.95 -13.48 -7.53
C ASP A 89 6.51 -13.02 -6.17
N SER A 90 5.62 -12.58 -5.31
CA SER A 90 5.99 -12.04 -4.00
C SER A 90 6.59 -13.07 -3.06
N SER A 91 6.39 -14.38 -3.33
CA SER A 91 7.03 -15.44 -2.54
C SER A 91 8.54 -15.52 -2.78
N MET A 92 9.00 -14.99 -3.92
CA MET A 92 10.42 -14.98 -4.31
C MET A 92 11.09 -13.65 -3.97
N GLY A 93 10.34 -12.64 -3.57
CA GLY A 93 10.86 -11.31 -3.34
C GLY A 93 11.30 -11.06 -1.90
N LYS A 94 12.19 -10.10 -1.72
CA LYS A 94 12.56 -9.60 -0.41
C LYS A 94 11.42 -8.71 0.14
N PRO A 95 10.93 -8.94 1.38
CA PRO A 95 9.81 -8.16 1.95
C PRO A 95 10.27 -6.78 2.40
N GLU A 96 10.45 -5.87 1.47
CA GLU A 96 11.06 -4.56 1.71
C GLU A 96 10.25 -3.68 2.67
N LEU A 97 8.92 -3.63 2.49
CA LEU A 97 8.05 -2.85 3.38
C LEU A 97 8.13 -3.38 4.82
N TYR A 98 7.94 -4.68 5.00
CA TYR A 98 7.96 -5.29 6.32
C TYR A 98 9.33 -5.11 6.99
N SER A 99 10.41 -5.33 6.26
CA SER A 99 11.77 -5.19 6.77
C SER A 99 12.07 -3.74 7.17
N ALA A 100 11.59 -2.77 6.38
CA ALA A 100 11.75 -1.36 6.70
C ALA A 100 11.02 -1.00 7.99
N VAL A 101 9.79 -1.49 8.17
CA VAL A 101 9.01 -1.24 9.39
C VAL A 101 9.70 -1.83 10.61
N GLU A 102 10.19 -3.06 10.51
CA GLU A 102 10.94 -3.69 11.60
C GLU A 102 12.17 -2.85 11.99
N GLU A 103 12.91 -2.37 11.00
CA GLU A 103 14.09 -1.55 11.24
C GLU A 103 13.74 -0.23 11.93
N VAL A 104 12.69 0.45 11.47
CA VAL A 104 12.24 1.71 12.06
C VAL A 104 11.81 1.52 13.52
N ILE A 105 11.10 0.42 13.81
CA ILE A 105 10.69 0.12 15.18
C ILE A 105 11.91 -0.12 16.07
N ALA A 106 12.93 -0.83 15.56
CA ALA A 106 14.12 -1.17 16.33
C ALA A 106 15.10 -0.01 16.48
N LYS A 107 15.27 0.82 15.44
CA LYS A 107 16.34 1.81 15.35
C LYS A 107 15.85 3.26 15.19
N GLY A 108 14.60 3.47 14.85
CA GLY A 108 14.03 4.80 14.61
C GLY A 108 14.24 5.34 13.19
N TYR A 109 14.90 4.60 12.32
CA TYR A 109 15.14 5.01 10.93
C TYR A 109 15.22 3.80 10.00
N CYS A 110 15.04 4.06 8.71
CA CYS A 110 15.21 3.06 7.65
C CYS A 110 16.52 3.34 6.92
N SER A 111 17.49 2.41 7.04
CA SER A 111 18.81 2.56 6.40
C SER A 111 18.85 1.99 4.99
N SER A 112 17.91 1.09 4.65
CA SER A 112 17.88 0.45 3.34
C SER A 112 17.40 1.41 2.26
N GLN A 113 17.90 1.23 1.03
CA GLN A 113 17.42 2.00 -0.11
C GLN A 113 15.95 1.70 -0.36
N GLN A 114 15.17 2.76 -0.61
CA GLN A 114 13.74 2.63 -0.90
C GLN A 114 13.54 2.73 -2.41
N TYR A 115 12.90 1.70 -2.98
CA TYR A 115 12.69 1.62 -4.42
C TYR A 115 11.25 2.02 -4.77
N PRO A 116 11.05 2.74 -5.88
CA PRO A 116 9.69 3.09 -6.31
C PRO A 116 8.84 1.84 -6.55
N SER A 117 7.55 1.97 -6.29
CA SER A 117 6.58 0.93 -6.64
C SER A 117 6.56 0.71 -8.15
N MET A 118 6.36 -0.55 -8.56
CA MET A 118 6.32 -0.95 -9.97
C MET A 118 4.89 -1.32 -10.40
N GLY A 119 3.90 -0.70 -9.79
CA GLY A 119 2.51 -0.94 -10.14
C GLY A 119 2.09 -0.18 -11.40
N CYS A 120 0.81 -0.31 -11.76
CA CYS A 120 0.23 0.43 -12.85
C CYS A 120 0.07 1.91 -12.48
N SER A 121 0.13 2.81 -13.47
CA SER A 121 -0.11 4.23 -13.23
C SER A 121 -1.53 4.44 -12.69
N ILE A 122 -1.71 5.49 -11.90
CA ILE A 122 -3.02 5.83 -11.36
C ILE A 122 -3.92 6.32 -12.49
N LYS A 123 -5.17 5.87 -12.48
CA LYS A 123 -6.18 6.24 -13.48
C LYS A 123 -6.85 7.53 -13.03
N TRP A 124 -6.32 8.67 -13.47
CA TRP A 124 -6.84 9.98 -13.08
C TRP A 124 -8.13 10.32 -13.81
N LYS A 125 -9.01 11.06 -13.14
CA LYS A 125 -10.18 11.66 -13.78
C LYS A 125 -9.75 12.79 -14.72
N ASN A 126 -10.49 12.91 -15.80
CA ASN A 126 -10.27 13.99 -16.76
C ASN A 126 -10.75 15.35 -16.22
#